data_ffd89128a80d63bbcb88191d81e8ea63
#
_entry.id   ffd89128a80d63bbcb88191d81e8ea63
#
_cell.length_a   1.000
_cell.length_b   1.000
_cell.length_c   1.000
_cell.angle_alpha   90.00
_cell.angle_beta   90.00
_cell.angle_gamma   90.00
#
_symmetry.space_group_name_H-M   'P 1'
#
loop_
_entity.id
_entity.type
_entity.pdbx_description
1 polymer ?
#
loop_
_entity_poly.entity_id
_entity_poly.type
_entity_poly.pdbx_seq_one_letter_code
_entity_poly.pdbx_strand_id
1 'polypeptide(L)'
;FGFNDLGAESQAEYLTSGIKNIFSIPENINYKQAAASLEGAHYAYSFIHKVNIKSGQSILINGATGGIGSALLQFVRQYDVKISSTCNTKNIDLIQSLGADKIFDYTKEDFTDSNDKYDFVFDTVGKSTFGKCKSLLKEKGVYISSELGPCSQNIFYPLLTSISSKKVIF
;
A
#
# COMPACT_ATOMS: atom_id res chain seq x y z
N PHE A 1 8.01 -14.97 -15.98
CA PHE A 1 6.89 -14.60 -15.10
C PHE A 1 6.09 -13.45 -15.69
N GLY A 2 4.87 -13.30 -15.27
CA GLY A 2 3.98 -12.24 -15.72
C GLY A 2 2.79 -12.08 -14.78
N PHE A 3 2.02 -11.01 -14.98
CA PHE A 3 0.84 -10.69 -14.21
C PHE A 3 -0.36 -10.45 -15.16
N ASN A 4 -1.51 -11.00 -14.83
CA ASN A 4 -2.73 -10.81 -15.59
C ASN A 4 -3.90 -10.53 -14.65
N ASP A 5 -4.46 -9.32 -14.72
CA ASP A 5 -5.59 -8.87 -13.91
C ASP A 5 -6.94 -9.49 -14.33
N LEU A 6 -7.01 -10.07 -15.53
CA LEU A 6 -8.25 -10.46 -16.16
C LEU A 6 -8.42 -11.98 -16.23
N GLY A 7 -8.28 -12.69 -15.12
CA GLY A 7 -8.62 -14.09 -15.07
C GLY A 7 -7.76 -14.94 -14.13
N ALA A 8 -8.30 -16.04 -13.65
CA ALA A 8 -7.66 -17.01 -12.75
C ALA A 8 -7.01 -18.18 -13.52
N GLU A 9 -6.40 -17.92 -14.65
CA GLU A 9 -5.90 -18.96 -15.57
C GLU A 9 -4.50 -19.50 -15.20
N SER A 10 -3.85 -18.94 -14.21
CA SER A 10 -2.46 -19.28 -13.84
C SER A 10 -2.32 -20.56 -13.01
N GLN A 11 -3.41 -21.15 -12.52
CA GLN A 11 -3.41 -22.43 -11.79
C GLN A 11 -3.55 -23.62 -12.74
N ALA A 12 -2.63 -23.73 -13.68
CA ALA A 12 -2.60 -24.75 -14.71
C ALA A 12 -1.16 -25.18 -15.01
N GLU A 13 -1.00 -26.40 -15.54
CA GLU A 13 0.33 -26.89 -16.00
C GLU A 13 0.84 -26.09 -17.21
N TYR A 14 -0.07 -25.59 -18.04
CA TYR A 14 0.22 -24.81 -19.24
C TYR A 14 -0.74 -23.63 -19.31
N LEU A 15 -0.23 -22.50 -19.74
CA LEU A 15 -1.04 -21.31 -20.06
C LEU A 15 -0.54 -20.65 -21.34
N THR A 16 -1.42 -19.99 -22.04
CA THR A 16 -1.07 -19.16 -23.20
C THR A 16 -1.12 -17.69 -22.80
N SER A 17 -0.06 -16.96 -23.08
CA SER A 17 0.00 -15.52 -22.81
C SER A 17 0.71 -14.79 -23.93
N GLY A 18 0.35 -13.52 -24.15
CA GLY A 18 1.07 -12.66 -25.09
C GLY A 18 2.50 -12.41 -24.62
N ILE A 19 3.45 -12.47 -25.54
CA ILE A 19 4.89 -12.31 -25.24
C ILE A 19 5.20 -11.00 -24.51
N LYS A 20 4.39 -9.96 -24.69
CA LYS A 20 4.54 -8.66 -24.01
C LYS A 20 4.25 -8.71 -22.51
N ASN A 21 3.55 -9.75 -22.07
CA ASN A 21 3.17 -9.95 -20.67
C ASN A 21 4.08 -10.94 -19.94
N ILE A 22 5.15 -11.38 -20.59
CA ILE A 22 6.07 -12.39 -20.05
C ILE A 22 7.47 -11.78 -19.95
N PHE A 23 8.08 -11.94 -18.79
CA PHE A 23 9.43 -11.46 -18.49
C PHE A 23 10.30 -12.60 -17.97
N SER A 24 11.57 -12.56 -18.23
CA SER A 24 12.54 -13.47 -17.61
C SER A 24 12.60 -13.24 -16.11
N ILE A 25 12.72 -14.30 -15.34
CA ILE A 25 12.98 -14.19 -13.90
C ILE A 25 14.47 -13.85 -13.74
N PRO A 26 14.83 -12.80 -12.97
CA PRO A 26 16.22 -12.50 -12.65
C PRO A 26 16.92 -13.69 -12.00
N GLU A 27 18.21 -13.91 -12.29
CA GLU A 27 18.97 -15.08 -11.82
C GLU A 27 19.03 -15.23 -10.30
N ASN A 28 18.96 -14.12 -9.56
CA ASN A 28 18.99 -14.08 -8.11
C ASN A 28 17.61 -14.29 -7.43
N ILE A 29 16.56 -14.53 -8.20
CA ILE A 29 15.18 -14.70 -7.71
C ILE A 29 14.69 -16.10 -8.10
N ASN A 30 14.21 -16.87 -7.12
CA ASN A 30 13.58 -18.15 -7.41
C ASN A 30 12.11 -18.04 -7.83
N TYR A 31 11.53 -19.10 -8.38
CA TYR A 31 10.15 -19.12 -8.86
C TYR A 31 9.11 -18.73 -7.81
N LYS A 32 9.30 -19.14 -6.53
CA LYS A 32 8.37 -18.79 -5.44
C LYS A 32 8.42 -17.30 -5.14
N GLN A 33 9.61 -16.72 -5.09
CA GLN A 33 9.79 -15.29 -4.89
C GLN A 33 9.20 -14.49 -6.04
N ALA A 34 9.46 -14.91 -7.29
CA ALA A 34 8.90 -14.25 -8.47
C ALA A 34 7.37 -14.27 -8.49
N ALA A 35 6.76 -15.40 -8.16
CA ALA A 35 5.30 -15.52 -8.11
C ALA A 35 4.68 -14.70 -6.97
N ALA A 36 5.30 -14.71 -5.78
CA ALA A 36 4.73 -14.05 -4.61
C ALA A 36 4.86 -12.52 -4.61
N SER A 37 5.88 -11.99 -5.30
CA SER A 37 6.16 -10.54 -5.25
C SER A 37 5.33 -9.72 -6.24
N LEU A 38 4.88 -10.30 -7.33
CA LEU A 38 4.47 -9.54 -8.51
C LEU A 38 3.20 -8.72 -8.28
N GLU A 39 2.16 -9.33 -7.73
CA GLU A 39 0.88 -8.64 -7.49
C GLU A 39 1.04 -7.50 -6.47
N GLY A 40 1.61 -7.80 -5.30
CA GLY A 40 1.83 -6.81 -4.27
C GLY A 40 2.71 -5.65 -4.74
N ALA A 41 3.78 -5.94 -5.48
CA ALA A 41 4.66 -4.94 -6.04
C ALA A 41 3.96 -4.08 -7.12
N HIS A 42 3.11 -4.67 -7.95
CA HIS A 42 2.35 -3.95 -8.98
C HIS A 42 1.44 -2.88 -8.36
N TYR A 43 0.63 -3.26 -7.37
CA TYR A 43 -0.24 -2.30 -6.67
C TYR A 43 0.56 -1.24 -5.90
N ALA A 44 1.59 -1.65 -5.18
CA ALA A 44 2.44 -0.72 -4.44
C ALA A 44 3.14 0.28 -5.38
N TYR A 45 3.65 -0.18 -6.52
CA TYR A 45 4.24 0.66 -7.56
C TYR A 45 3.20 1.65 -8.12
N SER A 46 2.00 1.19 -8.42
CA SER A 46 0.90 2.06 -8.86
C SER A 46 0.60 3.15 -7.84
N PHE A 47 0.58 2.82 -6.55
CA PHE A 47 0.29 3.80 -5.49
C PHE A 47 1.33 4.91 -5.41
N ILE A 48 2.63 4.58 -5.41
CA ILE A 48 3.69 5.60 -5.33
C ILE A 48 3.71 6.51 -6.55
N HIS A 49 3.27 6.03 -7.73
CA HIS A 49 3.20 6.83 -8.95
C HIS A 49 1.94 7.70 -9.06
N LYS A 50 0.92 7.44 -8.24
CA LYS A 50 -0.25 8.32 -8.14
C LYS A 50 0.01 9.56 -7.28
N VAL A 51 1.11 9.60 -6.55
CA VAL A 51 1.49 10.71 -5.66
C VAL A 51 2.94 11.14 -5.90
N ASN A 52 3.27 12.35 -5.45
CA ASN A 52 4.63 12.88 -5.57
C ASN A 52 5.28 12.87 -4.17
N ILE A 53 5.92 11.75 -3.83
CA ILE A 53 6.62 11.58 -2.55
C ILE A 53 7.91 12.40 -2.58
N LYS A 54 8.15 13.17 -1.52
CA LYS A 54 9.33 14.03 -1.33
C LYS A 54 10.01 13.71 -0.01
N SER A 55 11.33 13.92 0.04
CA SER A 55 12.10 13.84 1.27
C SER A 55 11.47 14.67 2.40
N GLY A 56 11.56 14.17 3.62
CA GLY A 56 11.04 14.79 4.83
C GLY A 56 9.53 14.61 5.08
N GLN A 57 8.80 13.98 4.17
CA GLN A 57 7.38 13.69 4.35
C GLN A 57 7.14 12.55 5.34
N SER A 58 5.91 12.46 5.84
CA SER A 58 5.46 11.42 6.76
C SER A 58 4.39 10.56 6.08
N ILE A 59 4.56 9.25 6.13
CA ILE A 59 3.71 8.26 5.48
C ILE A 59 3.18 7.27 6.52
N LEU A 60 1.90 6.94 6.43
CA LEU A 60 1.30 5.85 7.19
C LEU A 60 0.88 4.74 6.23
N ILE A 61 1.31 3.51 6.52
CA ILE A 61 0.93 2.30 5.77
C ILE A 61 0.09 1.42 6.69
N ASN A 62 -1.22 1.36 6.44
CA ASN A 62 -2.11 0.45 7.13
C ASN A 62 -2.08 -0.92 6.47
N GLY A 63 -1.70 -1.95 7.23
CA GLY A 63 -1.58 -3.33 6.75
C GLY A 63 -0.22 -3.70 6.16
N ALA A 64 0.87 -3.25 6.77
CA ALA A 64 2.24 -3.43 6.29
C ALA A 64 2.70 -4.89 6.15
N THR A 65 1.99 -5.87 6.73
CA THR A 65 2.30 -7.31 6.60
C THR A 65 1.64 -7.97 5.40
N GLY A 66 0.72 -7.31 4.72
CA GLY A 66 0.10 -7.80 3.49
C GLY A 66 1.04 -7.71 2.29
N GLY A 67 0.71 -8.38 1.18
CA GLY A 67 1.52 -8.35 -0.05
C GLY A 67 1.74 -6.93 -0.57
N ILE A 68 0.68 -6.11 -0.64
CA ILE A 68 0.76 -4.71 -1.08
C ILE A 68 1.53 -3.87 -0.05
N GLY A 69 1.17 -3.99 1.24
CA GLY A 69 1.74 -3.16 2.30
C GLY A 69 3.24 -3.39 2.50
N SER A 70 3.70 -4.65 2.45
CA SER A 70 5.12 -4.97 2.59
C SER A 70 5.95 -4.53 1.38
N ALA A 71 5.41 -4.62 0.17
CA ALA A 71 6.04 -4.08 -1.02
C ALA A 71 6.11 -2.55 -0.97
N LEU A 72 5.00 -1.90 -0.59
CA LEU A 72 4.93 -0.45 -0.47
C LEU A 72 5.95 0.10 0.55
N LEU A 73 6.07 -0.55 1.72
CA LEU A 73 7.04 -0.19 2.75
C LEU A 73 8.47 -0.19 2.19
N GLN A 74 8.84 -1.23 1.44
CA GLN A 74 10.16 -1.34 0.82
C GLN A 74 10.39 -0.28 -0.28
N PHE A 75 9.35 0.07 -1.04
CA PHE A 75 9.46 1.12 -2.05
C PHE A 75 9.60 2.50 -1.42
N VAL A 76 8.76 2.86 -0.45
CA VAL A 76 8.80 4.20 0.16
C VAL A 76 10.04 4.44 1.01
N ARG A 77 10.67 3.38 1.53
CA ARG A 77 11.96 3.45 2.23
C ARG A 77 13.09 4.06 1.38
N GLN A 78 12.96 4.03 0.05
CA GLN A 78 13.96 4.61 -0.85
C GLN A 78 13.88 6.15 -0.92
N TYR A 79 12.81 6.70 -0.36
CA TYR A 79 12.59 8.15 -0.31
C TYR A 79 12.87 8.63 1.12
N ASP A 80 13.81 9.34 1.46
CA ASP A 80 14.08 9.89 2.80
C ASP A 80 12.81 10.46 3.50
N VAL A 81 11.95 9.57 4.01
CA VAL A 81 10.62 9.82 4.58
C VAL A 81 10.47 9.12 5.94
N LYS A 82 9.59 9.65 6.79
CA LYS A 82 9.22 8.99 8.05
C LYS A 82 8.06 8.02 7.79
N ILE A 83 8.26 6.75 8.15
CA ILE A 83 7.31 5.69 7.87
C ILE A 83 6.68 5.18 9.17
N SER A 84 5.38 5.36 9.30
CA SER A 84 4.57 4.68 10.31
C SER A 84 3.82 3.52 9.65
N SER A 85 3.66 2.42 10.36
CA SER A 85 2.98 1.22 9.84
C SER A 85 2.09 0.59 10.88
N THR A 86 1.08 -0.17 10.43
CA THR A 86 0.27 -1.00 11.33
C THR A 86 0.57 -2.48 11.11
N CYS A 87 0.68 -3.24 12.18
CA CYS A 87 0.76 -4.70 12.14
C CYS A 87 0.22 -5.29 13.45
N ASN A 88 0.20 -6.62 13.57
CA ASN A 88 -0.03 -7.29 14.83
C ASN A 88 1.28 -7.45 15.63
N THR A 89 1.16 -7.75 16.92
CA THR A 89 2.30 -7.93 17.84
C THR A 89 3.39 -8.85 17.29
N LYS A 90 3.00 -9.96 16.62
CA LYS A 90 3.94 -10.99 16.14
C LYS A 90 4.85 -10.53 15.00
N ASN A 91 4.45 -9.46 14.32
CA ASN A 91 5.13 -8.98 13.12
C ASN A 91 5.88 -7.67 13.33
N ILE A 92 5.95 -7.15 14.55
CA ILE A 92 6.61 -5.87 14.86
C ILE A 92 8.07 -5.90 14.40
N ASP A 93 8.83 -6.91 14.81
CA ASP A 93 10.25 -7.03 14.46
C ASP A 93 10.46 -7.12 12.94
N LEU A 94 9.59 -7.85 12.25
CA LEU A 94 9.63 -7.95 10.79
C LEU A 94 9.41 -6.57 10.15
N ILE A 95 8.36 -5.86 10.55
CA ILE A 95 8.01 -4.57 9.94
C ILE A 95 9.06 -3.52 10.28
N GLN A 96 9.65 -3.56 11.47
CA GLN A 96 10.77 -2.70 11.84
C GLN A 96 12.01 -3.01 10.97
N SER A 97 12.32 -4.28 10.75
CA SER A 97 13.45 -4.68 9.90
C SER A 97 13.28 -4.27 8.43
N LEU A 98 12.03 -4.16 7.96
CA LEU A 98 11.71 -3.66 6.63
C LEU A 98 11.81 -2.12 6.51
N GLY A 99 11.96 -1.41 7.63
CA GLY A 99 12.27 0.01 7.65
C GLY A 99 11.14 0.93 8.11
N ALA A 100 10.18 0.44 8.89
CA ALA A 100 9.22 1.31 9.57
C ALA A 100 9.88 1.98 10.79
N ASP A 101 9.68 3.30 10.93
CA ASP A 101 10.19 4.09 12.05
C ASP A 101 9.27 4.00 13.27
N LYS A 102 7.96 3.91 13.03
CA LYS A 102 6.93 3.77 14.07
C LYS A 102 5.93 2.68 13.67
N ILE A 103 5.54 1.88 14.66
CA ILE A 103 4.61 0.78 14.44
C ILE A 103 3.46 0.88 15.43
N PHE A 104 2.24 0.81 14.92
CA PHE A 104 1.01 0.67 15.69
C PHE A 104 0.61 -0.80 15.71
N ASP A 105 0.52 -1.37 16.89
CA ASP A 105 -0.01 -2.72 17.07
C ASP A 105 -1.54 -2.67 17.13
N TYR A 106 -2.21 -2.96 16.01
CA TYR A 106 -3.66 -2.88 15.91
C TYR A 106 -4.40 -3.86 16.84
N THR A 107 -3.70 -4.77 17.51
CA THR A 107 -4.29 -5.65 18.53
C THR A 107 -4.39 -4.97 19.91
N LYS A 108 -3.72 -3.82 20.09
CA LYS A 108 -3.63 -3.09 21.36
C LYS A 108 -4.14 -1.66 21.27
N GLU A 109 -4.05 -1.05 20.11
CA GLU A 109 -4.40 0.36 19.92
C GLU A 109 -5.04 0.61 18.55
N ASP A 110 -5.91 1.62 18.47
CA ASP A 110 -6.42 2.11 17.17
C ASP A 110 -5.49 3.25 16.70
N PHE A 111 -4.80 3.03 15.59
CA PHE A 111 -3.88 4.03 15.03
C PHE A 111 -4.60 5.33 14.65
N THR A 112 -5.92 5.29 14.46
CA THR A 112 -6.71 6.49 14.13
C THR A 112 -6.87 7.45 15.30
N ASP A 113 -6.59 7.02 16.53
CA ASP A 113 -6.58 7.85 17.74
C ASP A 113 -5.25 8.61 17.92
N SER A 114 -4.26 8.36 17.05
CA SER A 114 -2.97 9.05 17.12
C SER A 114 -3.09 10.54 16.80
N ASN A 115 -2.27 11.35 17.44
CA ASN A 115 -2.10 12.78 17.14
C ASN A 115 -1.12 13.05 15.99
N ASP A 116 -0.46 12.01 15.46
CA ASP A 116 0.46 12.13 14.34
C ASP A 116 -0.24 12.62 13.07
N LYS A 117 0.50 13.32 12.22
CA LYS A 117 -0.01 13.85 10.96
C LYS A 117 0.86 13.37 9.80
N TYR A 118 0.19 12.94 8.74
CA TYR A 118 0.79 12.31 7.57
C TYR A 118 0.50 13.08 6.30
N ASP A 119 1.47 13.10 5.40
CA ASP A 119 1.28 13.59 4.03
C ASP A 119 0.50 12.56 3.21
N PHE A 120 0.76 11.27 3.47
CA PHE A 120 0.08 10.16 2.80
C PHE A 120 -0.35 9.09 3.81
N VAL A 121 -1.58 8.61 3.64
CA VAL A 121 -2.10 7.42 4.33
C VAL A 121 -2.49 6.40 3.27
N PHE A 122 -1.79 5.27 3.26
CA PHE A 122 -2.06 4.14 2.37
C PHE A 122 -2.79 3.05 3.14
N ASP A 123 -4.04 2.79 2.80
CA ASP A 123 -4.80 1.65 3.33
C ASP A 123 -4.72 0.48 2.34
N THR A 124 -3.81 -0.46 2.62
CA THR A 124 -3.51 -1.60 1.75
C THR A 124 -4.32 -2.86 2.09
N VAL A 125 -5.28 -2.76 3.00
CA VAL A 125 -6.11 -3.87 3.47
C VAL A 125 -7.60 -3.55 3.52
N GLY A 126 -8.01 -2.30 3.24
CA GLY A 126 -9.40 -1.87 3.27
C GLY A 126 -10.07 -1.96 4.66
N LYS A 127 -9.28 -1.98 5.72
CA LYS A 127 -9.81 -2.06 7.11
C LYS A 127 -10.04 -0.70 7.75
N SER A 128 -9.71 0.38 7.05
CA SER A 128 -10.00 1.72 7.48
C SER A 128 -10.83 2.48 6.44
N THR A 129 -11.07 3.75 6.64
CA THR A 129 -11.82 4.60 5.73
C THR A 129 -11.22 5.99 5.70
N PHE A 130 -11.47 6.75 4.63
CA PHE A 130 -11.09 8.16 4.58
C PHE A 130 -11.64 8.95 5.77
N GLY A 131 -12.90 8.69 6.17
CA GLY A 131 -13.52 9.37 7.31
C GLY A 131 -12.74 9.19 8.61
N LYS A 132 -12.29 7.97 8.90
CA LYS A 132 -11.46 7.67 10.08
C LYS A 132 -10.06 8.26 9.98
N CYS A 133 -9.44 8.19 8.80
CA CYS A 133 -8.08 8.66 8.57
C CYS A 133 -7.96 10.16 8.31
N LYS A 134 -9.07 10.85 8.07
CA LYS A 134 -9.07 12.28 7.72
C LYS A 134 -8.40 13.16 8.78
N SER A 135 -8.57 12.83 10.07
CA SER A 135 -7.92 13.54 11.17
C SER A 135 -6.40 13.39 11.15
N LEU A 136 -5.88 12.27 10.65
CA LEU A 136 -4.44 11.98 10.56
C LEU A 136 -3.76 12.68 9.37
N LEU A 137 -4.51 13.17 8.40
CA LEU A 137 -3.93 13.82 7.24
C LEU A 137 -3.55 15.27 7.55
N LYS A 138 -2.35 15.68 7.12
CA LYS A 138 -1.94 17.08 7.04
C LYS A 138 -2.82 17.84 6.04
N GLU A 139 -2.68 19.17 6.01
CA GLU A 139 -3.19 19.97 4.89
C GLU A 139 -2.55 19.52 3.58
N LYS A 140 -3.37 19.32 2.56
CA LYS A 140 -3.01 18.72 1.27
C LYS A 140 -2.61 17.24 1.34
N GLY A 141 -2.83 16.58 2.49
CA GLY A 141 -2.58 15.17 2.65
C GLY A 141 -3.53 14.30 1.81
N VAL A 142 -3.07 13.11 1.45
CA VAL A 142 -3.78 12.19 0.56
C VAL A 142 -4.00 10.84 1.23
N TYR A 143 -5.24 10.35 1.14
CA TYR A 143 -5.61 8.97 1.49
C TYR A 143 -5.72 8.14 0.23
N ILE A 144 -5.09 6.97 0.23
CA ILE A 144 -5.11 6.03 -0.90
C ILE A 144 -5.54 4.67 -0.36
N SER A 145 -6.46 4.01 -1.06
CA SER A 145 -6.93 2.67 -0.70
C SER A 145 -6.82 1.71 -1.88
N SER A 146 -6.52 0.44 -1.61
CA SER A 146 -6.60 -0.66 -2.58
C SER A 146 -8.02 -1.20 -2.73
N GLU A 147 -8.93 -0.81 -1.86
CA GLU A 147 -10.27 -1.38 -1.75
C GLU A 147 -11.35 -0.36 -2.03
N LEU A 148 -12.49 -0.84 -2.55
CA LEU A 148 -13.66 0.01 -2.83
C LEU A 148 -14.19 0.76 -1.60
N GLY A 149 -13.92 0.23 -0.40
CA GLY A 149 -14.45 0.73 0.85
C GLY A 149 -15.95 0.45 1.03
N PRO A 150 -16.51 0.74 2.21
CA PRO A 150 -17.94 0.58 2.47
C PRO A 150 -18.79 1.30 1.43
N CYS A 151 -19.80 0.60 0.90
CA CYS A 151 -20.70 1.12 -0.16
C CYS A 151 -19.93 1.68 -1.39
N SER A 152 -18.77 1.15 -1.70
CA SER A 152 -17.92 1.59 -2.83
C SER A 152 -17.55 3.08 -2.78
N GLN A 153 -17.48 3.65 -1.59
CA GLN A 153 -17.27 5.10 -1.36
C GLN A 153 -15.96 5.62 -1.99
N ASN A 154 -14.92 4.79 -2.08
CA ASN A 154 -13.61 5.20 -2.59
C ASN A 154 -13.63 5.50 -4.11
N ILE A 155 -14.66 5.06 -4.83
CA ILE A 155 -14.89 5.46 -6.24
C ILE A 155 -15.35 6.91 -6.32
N PHE A 156 -16.18 7.36 -5.39
CA PHE A 156 -16.81 8.68 -5.42
C PHE A 156 -15.98 9.76 -4.72
N TYR A 157 -15.21 9.39 -3.70
CA TYR A 157 -14.39 10.34 -2.94
C TYR A 157 -13.38 11.13 -3.76
N PRO A 158 -12.70 10.60 -4.78
CA PRO A 158 -11.80 11.42 -5.62
C PRO A 158 -12.49 12.63 -6.22
N LEU A 159 -13.74 12.48 -6.69
CA LEU A 159 -14.53 13.60 -7.22
C LEU A 159 -14.94 14.57 -6.10
N LEU A 160 -15.47 14.05 -4.99
CA LEU A 160 -15.94 14.85 -3.86
C LEU A 160 -14.82 15.62 -3.15
N THR A 161 -13.61 15.06 -3.15
CA THR A 161 -12.44 15.66 -2.47
C THR A 161 -11.55 16.48 -3.41
N SER A 162 -11.90 16.60 -4.69
CA SER A 162 -11.11 17.34 -5.68
C SER A 162 -10.82 18.79 -5.30
N ILE A 163 -11.78 19.45 -4.66
CA ILE A 163 -11.70 20.84 -4.18
C ILE A 163 -11.35 20.93 -2.68
N SER A 164 -11.19 19.78 -2.00
CA SER A 164 -10.88 19.76 -0.57
C SER A 164 -9.38 19.91 -0.33
N SER A 165 -9.03 20.42 0.86
CA SER A 165 -7.63 20.46 1.32
C SER A 165 -7.05 19.07 1.57
N LYS A 166 -7.88 18.05 1.74
CA LYS A 166 -7.46 16.64 1.92
C LYS A 166 -8.10 15.80 0.83
N LYS A 167 -7.34 14.96 0.17
CA LYS A 167 -7.78 14.24 -1.03
C LYS A 167 -7.85 12.74 -0.82
N VAL A 168 -8.69 12.11 -1.62
CA VAL A 168 -8.72 10.65 -1.80
C VAL A 168 -8.27 10.35 -3.22
N ILE A 169 -7.42 9.33 -3.36
CA ILE A 169 -7.05 8.72 -4.64
C ILE A 169 -7.40 7.23 -4.55
N PHE A 170 -7.99 6.72 -5.62
CA PHE A 170 -8.38 5.31 -5.74
C PHE A 170 -7.89 4.73 -7.07
#